data_a15746f61cceee1b55d71ea0bb18ee86
#
_entry.id   a15746f61cceee1b55d71ea0bb18ee86
#
_cell.length_a   1.000
_cell.length_b   1.000
_cell.length_c   1.000
_cell.angle_alpha   90.00
_cell.angle_beta   90.00
_cell.angle_gamma   90.00
#
_symmetry.space_group_name_H-M   'P 1'
#
loop_
_entity.id
_entity.type
_entity.pdbx_description
1 polymer ?
#
loop_
_entity_poly.entity_id
_entity_poly.type
_entity_poly.pdbx_seq_one_letter_code
_entity_poly.pdbx_strand_id
1 'polypeptide(L)'
;MTLKIFNSFGNKLEEFVPLKGKDVGLYTCGPTVYDNAHIGNFRAYAWEDILRRYLEYSGYKVKQIMNLTDVDDKTIRGANENKMALSEYTEKYKKSFFEDINALNILPAHNYTSATEHIPEMVKLVETLMEKGFAYRGDDDSIYFSIKKFPNYGKLAGIDVTKLKDGARIKQDEYEKEGVGDFAVWKAWDEDDGTVFWETSLGKGRPGWHIECSAMSMKYLGETFDLHTGGVDNKFPHHENEIAQSEAATGKKFVKYWMHCEHLLVNGKKMAKSAGTFYTLRDLIDKGLNPKAIRYVLINSQYRQQINFVIDSVHDAEKAIDGIQRFIDRVRNINEGDGNAETEISDLITSFEGAMDNDLGVPNATKALFEFVKKVNTLIDNSQLGKTGAENVLDALKKVDSVLGIMDFTEVFFEVTDEQQKLIDERNVARNAKDFAKSDELRDKLKAEGIELVDNPDGTTTAKAA
;
A
#
# COMPACT_ATOMS: atom_id res chain seq x y z
N MET A 1 -23.32 6.76 -6.83
CA MET A 1 -22.71 6.48 -8.16
C MET A 1 -22.11 5.08 -8.10
N THR A 2 -21.75 4.49 -9.22
CA THR A 2 -21.21 3.11 -9.25
C THR A 2 -19.70 3.17 -9.41
N LEU A 3 -18.95 2.45 -8.58
CA LEU A 3 -17.50 2.36 -8.68
C LEU A 3 -17.08 1.83 -10.06
N LYS A 4 -16.21 2.57 -10.71
CA LYS A 4 -15.52 2.17 -11.94
C LYS A 4 -14.04 2.00 -11.66
N ILE A 5 -13.44 0.96 -12.18
CA ILE A 5 -12.02 0.65 -12.04
C ILE A 5 -11.39 0.37 -13.40
N PHE A 6 -10.12 0.70 -13.54
CA PHE A 6 -9.40 0.40 -14.78
C PHE A 6 -8.87 -1.04 -14.73
N ASN A 7 -9.43 -1.88 -15.60
CA ASN A 7 -8.98 -3.25 -15.76
C ASN A 7 -7.82 -3.32 -16.75
N SER A 8 -6.63 -3.68 -16.28
CA SER A 8 -5.44 -3.85 -17.12
C SER A 8 -5.60 -4.97 -18.16
N PHE A 9 -6.46 -5.95 -17.87
CA PHE A 9 -6.84 -6.96 -18.85
C PHE A 9 -7.89 -6.38 -19.80
N GLY A 10 -7.44 -5.93 -20.95
CA GLY A 10 -8.26 -5.23 -21.94
C GLY A 10 -8.11 -3.71 -21.95
N ASN A 11 -7.34 -3.14 -20.98
CA ASN A 11 -6.98 -1.72 -20.90
C ASN A 11 -8.20 -0.77 -20.98
N LYS A 12 -9.21 -1.02 -20.15
CA LYS A 12 -10.44 -0.22 -20.15
C LYS A 12 -10.98 0.05 -18.75
N LEU A 13 -11.68 1.16 -18.62
CA LEU A 13 -12.44 1.49 -17.42
C LEU A 13 -13.75 0.69 -17.45
N GLU A 14 -14.02 -0.07 -16.39
CA GLU A 14 -15.20 -0.93 -16.26
C GLU A 14 -15.92 -0.66 -14.95
N GLU A 15 -17.23 -0.88 -14.93
CA GLU A 15 -18.01 -0.92 -13.70
C GLU A 15 -17.56 -2.09 -12.84
N PHE A 16 -17.30 -1.83 -11.55
CA PHE A 16 -16.94 -2.88 -10.61
C PHE A 16 -18.18 -3.65 -10.16
N VAL A 17 -18.25 -4.90 -10.53
CA VAL A 17 -19.31 -5.83 -10.14
C VAL A 17 -18.66 -7.10 -9.57
N PRO A 18 -18.75 -7.36 -8.27
CA PRO A 18 -18.22 -8.57 -7.67
C PRO A 18 -18.82 -9.85 -8.26
N LEU A 19 -18.09 -10.96 -8.16
CA LEU A 19 -18.58 -12.28 -8.58
C LEU A 19 -19.71 -12.79 -7.70
N LYS A 20 -19.73 -12.39 -6.41
CA LYS A 20 -20.69 -12.89 -5.43
C LYS A 20 -21.24 -11.79 -4.51
N GLY A 21 -22.32 -11.16 -4.95
CA GLY A 21 -23.05 -10.18 -4.13
C GLY A 21 -22.16 -9.02 -3.66
N LYS A 22 -21.90 -8.91 -2.35
CA LYS A 22 -21.00 -7.93 -1.75
C LYS A 22 -19.66 -8.50 -1.28
N ASP A 23 -19.46 -9.81 -1.40
CA ASP A 23 -18.19 -10.44 -1.03
C ASP A 23 -17.18 -10.23 -2.17
N VAL A 24 -15.97 -9.74 -1.82
CA VAL A 24 -14.90 -9.43 -2.75
C VAL A 24 -13.63 -10.17 -2.36
N GLY A 25 -13.15 -11.04 -3.25
CA GLY A 25 -11.84 -11.66 -3.14
C GLY A 25 -10.76 -10.75 -3.74
N LEU A 26 -9.79 -10.32 -2.94
CA LEU A 26 -8.66 -9.49 -3.34
C LEU A 26 -7.36 -10.22 -3.06
N TYR A 27 -6.55 -10.44 -4.09
CA TYR A 27 -5.17 -10.91 -3.94
C TYR A 27 -4.21 -9.79 -4.29
N THR A 28 -3.24 -9.53 -3.41
CA THR A 28 -2.23 -8.49 -3.58
C THR A 28 -0.84 -9.12 -3.57
N CYS A 29 0.00 -8.80 -4.58
CA CYS A 29 1.37 -9.24 -4.58
C CYS A 29 2.16 -8.52 -3.48
N GLY A 30 2.61 -9.30 -2.50
CA GLY A 30 3.44 -8.82 -1.39
C GLY A 30 4.94 -8.83 -1.73
N PRO A 31 5.80 -8.55 -0.73
CA PRO A 31 7.23 -8.48 -0.95
C PRO A 31 7.89 -9.85 -1.09
N THR A 32 8.97 -9.89 -1.87
CA THR A 32 10.03 -10.88 -1.68
C THR A 32 10.89 -10.45 -0.51
N VAL A 33 10.94 -11.27 0.54
CA VAL A 33 11.52 -10.91 1.84
C VAL A 33 13.03 -11.20 1.92
N TYR A 34 13.80 -10.63 0.99
CA TYR A 34 15.27 -10.72 0.93
C TYR A 34 15.98 -9.44 1.38
N ASP A 35 15.28 -8.32 1.43
CA ASP A 35 15.78 -7.01 1.86
C ASP A 35 14.61 -6.18 2.38
N ASN A 36 14.88 -5.02 3.01
CA ASN A 36 13.84 -4.07 3.39
C ASN A 36 13.13 -3.55 2.14
N ALA A 37 11.81 -3.49 2.20
CA ALA A 37 11.01 -2.93 1.12
C ALA A 37 11.35 -1.44 0.89
N HIS A 38 11.44 -1.04 -0.35
CA HIS A 38 11.69 0.36 -0.72
C HIS A 38 10.37 1.13 -0.93
N ILE A 39 10.43 2.46 -0.96
CA ILE A 39 9.24 3.32 -1.10
C ILE A 39 8.44 3.06 -2.38
N GLY A 40 9.04 2.50 -3.42
CA GLY A 40 8.33 2.08 -4.63
C GLY A 40 7.40 0.89 -4.37
N ASN A 41 7.79 -0.06 -3.52
CA ASN A 41 6.91 -1.13 -3.08
C ASN A 41 5.76 -0.55 -2.24
N PHE A 42 6.07 0.36 -1.30
CA PHE A 42 5.04 1.01 -0.48
C PHE A 42 4.11 1.89 -1.28
N ARG A 43 4.51 2.39 -2.46
CA ARG A 43 3.60 3.04 -3.39
C ARG A 43 2.47 2.11 -3.83
N ALA A 44 2.80 0.86 -4.17
CA ALA A 44 1.80 -0.15 -4.53
C ALA A 44 0.95 -0.55 -3.31
N TYR A 45 1.57 -0.87 -2.17
CA TYR A 45 0.84 -1.31 -0.97
C TYR A 45 -0.08 -0.22 -0.39
N ALA A 46 0.34 1.05 -0.40
CA ALA A 46 -0.49 2.16 0.06
C ALA A 46 -1.71 2.39 -0.86
N TRP A 47 -1.52 2.23 -2.17
CA TRP A 47 -2.63 2.31 -3.11
C TRP A 47 -3.59 1.11 -2.98
N GLU A 48 -3.09 -0.11 -2.78
CA GLU A 48 -3.88 -1.32 -2.54
C GLU A 48 -4.70 -1.19 -1.24
N ASP A 49 -4.14 -0.53 -0.22
CA ASP A 49 -4.85 -0.18 1.01
C ASP A 49 -6.00 0.81 0.74
N ILE A 50 -5.79 1.83 -0.10
CA ILE A 50 -6.87 2.74 -0.54
C ILE A 50 -7.97 1.97 -1.27
N LEU A 51 -7.63 1.06 -2.18
CA LEU A 51 -8.60 0.22 -2.89
C LEU A 51 -9.45 -0.59 -1.89
N ARG A 52 -8.80 -1.29 -0.96
CA ARG A 52 -9.49 -2.07 0.06
C ARG A 52 -10.38 -1.20 0.93
N ARG A 53 -9.84 -0.11 1.49
CA ARG A 53 -10.59 0.80 2.35
C ARG A 53 -11.81 1.40 1.63
N TYR A 54 -11.68 1.76 0.37
CA TYR A 54 -12.79 2.30 -0.39
C TYR A 54 -13.85 1.25 -0.75
N LEU A 55 -13.46 0.02 -1.02
CA LEU A 55 -14.39 -1.10 -1.17
C LEU A 55 -15.18 -1.34 0.14
N GLU A 56 -14.49 -1.37 1.29
CA GLU A 56 -15.13 -1.53 2.60
C GLU A 56 -16.04 -0.33 2.93
N TYR A 57 -15.60 0.91 2.66
CA TYR A 57 -16.39 2.13 2.76
C TYR A 57 -17.68 2.06 1.92
N SER A 58 -17.60 1.49 0.71
CA SER A 58 -18.74 1.29 -0.20
C SER A 58 -19.64 0.11 0.21
N GLY A 59 -19.37 -0.54 1.33
CA GLY A 59 -20.15 -1.61 1.91
C GLY A 59 -19.91 -2.99 1.31
N TYR A 60 -18.78 -3.19 0.61
CA TYR A 60 -18.32 -4.52 0.24
C TYR A 60 -17.60 -5.22 1.41
N LYS A 61 -17.62 -6.54 1.41
CA LYS A 61 -16.90 -7.39 2.37
C LYS A 61 -15.65 -7.92 1.69
N VAL A 62 -14.52 -7.28 1.93
CA VAL A 62 -13.26 -7.63 1.29
C VAL A 62 -12.58 -8.75 2.06
N LYS A 63 -12.12 -9.79 1.35
CA LYS A 63 -11.17 -10.79 1.85
C LYS A 63 -9.87 -10.59 1.09
N GLN A 64 -8.92 -9.88 1.70
CA GLN A 64 -7.59 -9.66 1.14
C GLN A 64 -6.62 -10.74 1.58
N ILE A 65 -5.92 -11.32 0.62
CA ILE A 65 -4.79 -12.24 0.81
C ILE A 65 -3.55 -11.56 0.21
N MET A 66 -2.42 -11.62 0.91
CA MET A 66 -1.14 -11.11 0.43
C MET A 66 -0.07 -12.19 0.60
N ASN A 67 0.72 -12.46 -0.43
CA ASN A 67 1.85 -13.38 -0.31
C ASN A 67 3.05 -12.71 0.37
N LEU A 68 3.88 -13.55 0.97
CA LEU A 68 5.24 -13.23 1.37
C LEU A 68 6.15 -14.25 0.67
N THR A 69 6.84 -13.82 -0.39
CA THR A 69 7.77 -14.69 -1.11
C THR A 69 9.03 -14.88 -0.27
N ASP A 70 9.08 -15.99 0.44
CA ASP A 70 10.17 -16.34 1.36
C ASP A 70 11.09 -17.44 0.81
N VAL A 71 10.89 -17.81 -0.47
CA VAL A 71 11.81 -18.67 -1.22
C VAL A 71 11.87 -18.22 -2.68
N ASP A 72 13.01 -17.71 -3.11
CA ASP A 72 13.35 -17.39 -4.49
C ASP A 72 14.87 -17.30 -4.66
N ASP A 73 15.36 -16.97 -5.87
CA ASP A 73 16.79 -16.84 -6.16
C ASP A 73 17.49 -15.80 -5.25
N LYS A 74 16.77 -14.72 -4.85
CA LYS A 74 17.34 -13.62 -4.04
C LYS A 74 17.38 -13.97 -2.56
N THR A 75 16.33 -14.59 -2.02
CA THR A 75 16.26 -15.00 -0.61
C THR A 75 17.28 -16.09 -0.30
N ILE A 76 17.43 -17.08 -1.21
CA ILE A 76 18.40 -18.15 -1.06
C ILE A 76 19.83 -17.61 -1.11
N ARG A 77 20.14 -16.76 -2.08
CA ARG A 77 21.45 -16.11 -2.18
C ARG A 77 21.76 -15.31 -0.93
N GLY A 78 20.81 -14.48 -0.47
CA GLY A 78 20.98 -13.67 0.73
C GLY A 78 21.22 -14.51 1.98
N ALA A 79 20.48 -15.62 2.16
CA ALA A 79 20.68 -16.57 3.25
C ALA A 79 22.07 -17.22 3.20
N ASN A 80 22.50 -17.69 2.03
CA ASN A 80 23.81 -18.34 1.83
C ASN A 80 24.97 -17.35 2.08
N GLU A 81 24.91 -16.12 1.55
CA GLU A 81 25.92 -15.07 1.76
C GLU A 81 26.05 -14.69 3.24
N ASN A 82 24.93 -14.67 3.98
CA ASN A 82 24.91 -14.37 5.41
C ASN A 82 25.14 -15.60 6.30
N LYS A 83 25.27 -16.81 5.72
CA LYS A 83 25.44 -18.07 6.45
C LYS A 83 24.33 -18.34 7.47
N MET A 84 23.11 -18.01 7.10
CA MET A 84 21.90 -18.17 7.91
C MET A 84 20.97 -19.22 7.30
N ALA A 85 20.11 -19.81 8.12
CA ALA A 85 19.00 -20.59 7.60
C ALA A 85 18.04 -19.66 6.83
N LEU A 86 17.43 -20.16 5.75
CA LEU A 86 16.49 -19.37 4.94
C LEU A 86 15.36 -18.77 5.78
N SER A 87 14.77 -19.56 6.68
CA SER A 87 13.70 -19.09 7.58
C SER A 87 14.16 -17.98 8.52
N GLU A 88 15.36 -18.05 9.08
CA GLU A 88 15.93 -17.01 9.95
C GLU A 88 16.20 -15.72 9.15
N TYR A 89 16.77 -15.86 7.96
CA TYR A 89 17.05 -14.74 7.07
C TYR A 89 15.78 -14.00 6.66
N THR A 90 14.75 -14.72 6.20
CA THR A 90 13.51 -14.13 5.71
C THR A 90 12.64 -13.56 6.84
N GLU A 91 12.65 -14.17 8.04
CA GLU A 91 11.86 -13.69 9.19
C GLU A 91 12.27 -12.27 9.62
N LYS A 92 13.55 -11.94 9.53
CA LYS A 92 14.05 -10.58 9.76
C LYS A 92 13.34 -9.56 8.89
N TYR A 93 13.16 -9.84 7.59
CA TYR A 93 12.55 -8.91 6.65
C TYR A 93 11.02 -8.96 6.68
N LYS A 94 10.41 -10.10 7.03
CA LYS A 94 8.98 -10.17 7.35
C LYS A 94 8.63 -9.23 8.51
N LYS A 95 9.40 -9.29 9.61
CA LYS A 95 9.21 -8.39 10.75
C LYS A 95 9.34 -6.91 10.34
N SER A 96 10.39 -6.60 9.59
CA SER A 96 10.64 -5.25 9.06
C SER A 96 9.46 -4.75 8.23
N PHE A 97 8.93 -5.58 7.35
CA PHE A 97 7.77 -5.26 6.52
C PHE A 97 6.52 -4.95 7.35
N PHE A 98 6.23 -5.75 8.40
CA PHE A 98 5.07 -5.51 9.27
C PHE A 98 5.20 -4.21 10.07
N GLU A 99 6.38 -3.88 10.54
CA GLU A 99 6.64 -2.60 11.20
C GLU A 99 6.41 -1.43 10.24
N ASP A 100 6.87 -1.55 9.01
CA ASP A 100 6.78 -0.52 7.99
C ASP A 100 5.33 -0.27 7.51
N ILE A 101 4.52 -1.33 7.27
CA ILE A 101 3.09 -1.16 6.92
C ILE A 101 2.30 -0.54 8.05
N ASN A 102 2.63 -0.88 9.31
CA ASN A 102 2.01 -0.25 10.48
C ASN A 102 2.34 1.25 10.56
N ALA A 103 3.61 1.62 10.35
CA ALA A 103 4.04 3.02 10.34
C ALA A 103 3.32 3.85 9.27
N LEU A 104 3.05 3.26 8.10
CA LEU A 104 2.29 3.88 7.01
C LEU A 104 0.76 3.76 7.17
N ASN A 105 0.25 3.26 8.29
CA ASN A 105 -1.18 3.04 8.51
C ASN A 105 -1.84 2.22 7.38
N ILE A 106 -1.13 1.23 6.84
CA ILE A 106 -1.66 0.25 5.90
C ILE A 106 -2.36 -0.85 6.68
N LEU A 107 -3.60 -1.15 6.35
CA LEU A 107 -4.37 -2.20 7.02
C LEU A 107 -3.71 -3.57 6.79
N PRO A 108 -3.52 -4.37 7.84
CA PRO A 108 -3.00 -5.72 7.65
C PRO A 108 -3.94 -6.53 6.77
N ALA A 109 -3.38 -7.34 5.85
CA ALA A 109 -4.18 -8.27 5.07
C ALA A 109 -4.88 -9.28 5.99
N HIS A 110 -6.02 -9.82 5.56
CA HIS A 110 -6.75 -10.82 6.34
C HIS A 110 -5.96 -12.12 6.51
N ASN A 111 -5.09 -12.42 5.55
CA ASN A 111 -4.13 -13.49 5.64
C ASN A 111 -2.86 -13.17 4.85
N TYR A 112 -1.71 -13.46 5.44
CA TYR A 112 -0.42 -13.45 4.78
C TYR A 112 0.00 -14.90 4.50
N THR A 113 0.43 -15.19 3.28
CA THR A 113 0.74 -16.55 2.83
C THR A 113 2.21 -16.66 2.47
N SER A 114 2.97 -17.47 3.19
CA SER A 114 4.37 -17.77 2.89
C SER A 114 4.47 -18.87 1.83
N ALA A 115 5.34 -18.70 0.85
CA ALA A 115 5.54 -19.70 -0.20
C ALA A 115 6.01 -21.05 0.38
N THR A 116 6.92 -21.03 1.35
CA THR A 116 7.45 -22.24 2.02
C THR A 116 6.37 -23.08 2.74
N GLU A 117 5.25 -22.47 3.14
CA GLU A 117 4.13 -23.17 3.80
C GLU A 117 3.11 -23.74 2.80
N HIS A 118 3.31 -23.52 1.49
CA HIS A 118 2.34 -23.89 0.45
C HIS A 118 2.91 -24.80 -0.64
N ILE A 119 4.03 -25.46 -0.35
CA ILE A 119 4.69 -26.39 -1.29
C ILE A 119 3.73 -27.50 -1.79
N PRO A 120 2.89 -28.14 -0.95
CA PRO A 120 1.99 -29.18 -1.43
C PRO A 120 0.98 -28.68 -2.48
N GLU A 121 0.46 -27.45 -2.31
CA GLU A 121 -0.47 -26.85 -3.26
C GLU A 121 0.22 -26.53 -4.60
N MET A 122 1.45 -26.05 -4.55
CA MET A 122 2.25 -25.78 -5.75
C MET A 122 2.59 -27.07 -6.49
N VAL A 123 3.03 -28.11 -5.78
CA VAL A 123 3.31 -29.43 -6.36
C VAL A 123 2.06 -29.97 -7.08
N LYS A 124 0.90 -29.94 -6.42
CA LYS A 124 -0.36 -30.38 -7.03
C LYS A 124 -0.72 -29.61 -8.28
N LEU A 125 -0.48 -28.30 -8.27
CA LEU A 125 -0.76 -27.45 -9.43
C LEU A 125 0.17 -27.82 -10.60
N VAL A 126 1.47 -28.01 -10.35
CA VAL A 126 2.44 -28.44 -11.37
C VAL A 126 2.09 -29.82 -11.93
N GLU A 127 1.73 -30.80 -11.10
CA GLU A 127 1.26 -32.12 -11.53
C GLU A 127 0.06 -32.00 -12.47
N THR A 128 -0.93 -31.17 -12.10
CA THR A 128 -2.11 -30.92 -12.94
C THR A 128 -1.73 -30.30 -14.28
N LEU A 129 -0.77 -29.40 -14.33
CA LEU A 129 -0.28 -28.80 -15.57
C LEU A 129 0.46 -29.83 -16.44
N MET A 130 1.23 -30.75 -15.83
CA MET A 130 1.90 -31.84 -16.54
C MET A 130 0.88 -32.84 -17.10
N GLU A 131 -0.09 -33.28 -16.31
CA GLU A 131 -1.14 -34.22 -16.74
C GLU A 131 -1.96 -33.65 -17.91
N LYS A 132 -2.24 -32.34 -17.90
CA LYS A 132 -2.94 -31.67 -19.01
C LYS A 132 -2.03 -31.31 -20.18
N GLY A 133 -0.73 -31.61 -20.07
CA GLY A 133 0.27 -31.40 -21.11
C GLY A 133 0.70 -29.94 -21.30
N PHE A 134 0.39 -29.02 -20.38
CA PHE A 134 0.86 -27.63 -20.41
C PHE A 134 2.27 -27.47 -19.84
N ALA A 135 2.71 -28.38 -18.98
CA ALA A 135 4.07 -28.41 -18.46
C ALA A 135 4.82 -29.69 -18.87
N TYR A 136 6.15 -29.61 -18.89
CA TYR A 136 7.03 -30.70 -19.26
C TYR A 136 8.36 -30.63 -18.53
N ARG A 137 9.03 -31.78 -18.35
CA ARG A 137 10.36 -31.85 -17.75
C ARG A 137 11.44 -31.49 -18.77
N GLY A 138 12.33 -30.58 -18.42
CA GLY A 138 13.50 -30.21 -19.22
C GLY A 138 14.67 -31.20 -19.04
N ASP A 139 15.75 -30.96 -19.81
CA ASP A 139 16.97 -31.77 -19.77
C ASP A 139 17.80 -31.51 -18.49
N ASP A 140 17.49 -30.43 -17.78
CA ASP A 140 18.05 -30.02 -16.50
C ASP A 140 17.19 -30.49 -15.30
N ASP A 141 16.27 -31.43 -15.53
CA ASP A 141 15.31 -31.94 -14.56
C ASP A 141 14.30 -30.92 -14.01
N SER A 142 14.40 -29.65 -14.36
CA SER A 142 13.39 -28.62 -14.03
C SER A 142 12.11 -28.87 -14.85
N ILE A 143 10.97 -28.38 -14.31
CA ILE A 143 9.68 -28.46 -15.02
C ILE A 143 9.32 -27.10 -15.53
N TYR A 144 9.01 -27.01 -16.81
CA TYR A 144 8.73 -25.79 -17.53
C TYR A 144 7.28 -25.76 -18.02
N PHE A 145 6.63 -24.59 -17.92
CA PHE A 145 5.35 -24.31 -18.57
C PHE A 145 5.59 -24.00 -20.06
N SER A 146 4.85 -24.63 -20.94
CA SER A 146 4.93 -24.40 -22.38
C SER A 146 3.97 -23.29 -22.82
N ILE A 147 4.48 -22.08 -23.01
CA ILE A 147 3.66 -20.91 -23.38
C ILE A 147 2.96 -21.08 -24.73
N LYS A 148 3.53 -21.86 -25.67
CA LYS A 148 2.92 -22.14 -26.97
C LYS A 148 1.66 -22.98 -26.87
N LYS A 149 1.51 -23.77 -25.82
CA LYS A 149 0.33 -24.59 -25.58
C LYS A 149 -0.84 -23.82 -24.98
N PHE A 150 -0.60 -22.58 -24.49
CA PHE A 150 -1.63 -21.72 -23.93
C PHE A 150 -1.97 -20.57 -24.91
N PRO A 151 -3.06 -20.68 -25.70
CA PRO A 151 -3.35 -19.75 -26.81
C PRO A 151 -3.60 -18.30 -26.38
N ASN A 152 -3.89 -18.08 -25.09
CA ASN A 152 -4.19 -16.76 -24.55
C ASN A 152 -2.97 -16.06 -23.95
N TYR A 153 -1.78 -16.68 -23.99
CA TYR A 153 -0.56 -16.07 -23.43
C TYR A 153 -0.24 -14.73 -24.09
N GLY A 154 0.17 -13.77 -23.27
CA GLY A 154 0.55 -12.43 -23.72
C GLY A 154 -0.59 -11.41 -23.77
N LYS A 155 -1.84 -11.80 -23.47
CA LYS A 155 -3.00 -10.89 -23.56
C LYS A 155 -2.99 -9.77 -22.50
N LEU A 156 -2.55 -10.04 -21.28
CA LEU A 156 -2.43 -9.02 -20.25
C LEU A 156 -1.28 -8.06 -20.56
N ALA A 157 -0.12 -8.60 -20.93
CA ALA A 157 1.08 -7.82 -21.18
C ALA A 157 1.18 -7.21 -22.58
N GLY A 158 0.30 -7.63 -23.52
CA GLY A 158 0.34 -7.20 -24.92
C GLY A 158 1.53 -7.77 -25.69
N ILE A 159 1.85 -9.06 -25.46
CA ILE A 159 2.98 -9.75 -26.08
C ILE A 159 2.49 -10.58 -27.27
N ASP A 160 3.20 -10.50 -28.38
CA ASP A 160 2.98 -11.31 -29.57
C ASP A 160 3.83 -12.59 -29.50
N VAL A 161 3.21 -13.68 -29.08
CA VAL A 161 3.88 -15.00 -28.92
C VAL A 161 4.34 -15.63 -30.25
N THR A 162 3.84 -15.14 -31.40
CA THR A 162 4.24 -15.68 -32.71
C THR A 162 5.68 -15.34 -33.08
N LYS A 163 6.29 -14.39 -32.40
CA LYS A 163 7.67 -13.93 -32.61
C LYS A 163 8.70 -14.64 -31.73
N LEU A 164 8.26 -15.59 -30.91
CA LEU A 164 9.14 -16.28 -29.97
C LEU A 164 10.05 -17.31 -30.66
N LYS A 165 11.28 -17.42 -30.15
CA LYS A 165 12.21 -18.47 -30.60
C LYS A 165 11.74 -19.83 -30.12
N ASP A 166 11.82 -20.81 -30.99
CA ASP A 166 11.50 -22.21 -30.65
C ASP A 166 12.46 -22.74 -29.60
N GLY A 167 11.91 -23.33 -28.54
CA GLY A 167 12.68 -24.02 -27.50
C GLY A 167 13.40 -23.10 -26.52
N ALA A 168 13.12 -21.78 -26.53
CA ALA A 168 13.65 -20.90 -25.51
C ALA A 168 13.06 -21.27 -24.13
N ARG A 169 13.92 -21.53 -23.15
CA ARG A 169 13.57 -21.85 -21.75
C ARG A 169 14.18 -20.79 -20.84
N ILE A 170 13.46 -20.43 -19.77
CA ILE A 170 13.89 -19.44 -18.79
C ILE A 170 13.77 -20.07 -17.41
N LYS A 171 14.92 -20.22 -16.74
CA LYS A 171 15.02 -20.73 -15.38
C LYS A 171 14.96 -19.58 -14.35
N GLN A 172 15.42 -18.38 -14.72
CA GLN A 172 15.39 -17.20 -13.87
C GLN A 172 13.96 -16.76 -13.57
N ASP A 173 13.73 -16.22 -12.37
CA ASP A 173 12.42 -15.75 -11.95
C ASP A 173 12.06 -14.39 -12.60
N GLU A 174 13.03 -13.53 -12.87
CA GLU A 174 12.84 -12.24 -13.53
C GLU A 174 13.46 -12.23 -14.92
N TYR A 175 12.69 -11.77 -15.93
CA TYR A 175 13.15 -11.61 -17.31
C TYR A 175 12.35 -10.55 -18.07
N GLU A 176 12.93 -10.02 -19.13
CA GLU A 176 12.32 -8.97 -19.95
C GLU A 176 11.45 -9.56 -21.08
N LYS A 177 10.59 -8.72 -21.68
CA LYS A 177 9.68 -9.13 -22.76
C LYS A 177 10.38 -9.69 -23.98
N GLU A 178 11.60 -9.25 -24.24
CA GLU A 178 12.45 -9.72 -25.34
C GLU A 178 13.00 -11.13 -25.10
N GLY A 179 13.04 -11.55 -23.84
CA GLY A 179 13.51 -12.86 -23.42
C GLY A 179 12.40 -13.90 -23.19
N VAL A 180 11.19 -13.71 -23.75
CA VAL A 180 10.06 -14.60 -23.50
C VAL A 180 10.33 -16.04 -24.01
N GLY A 181 10.06 -17.01 -23.14
CA GLY A 181 10.22 -18.43 -23.40
C GLY A 181 9.40 -19.26 -22.42
N ASP A 182 9.50 -20.59 -22.53
CA ASP A 182 8.90 -21.49 -21.55
C ASP A 182 9.56 -21.26 -20.18
N PHE A 183 8.78 -21.00 -19.13
CA PHE A 183 9.27 -20.59 -17.82
C PHE A 183 9.16 -21.71 -16.78
N ALA A 184 10.10 -21.73 -15.82
CA ALA A 184 10.15 -22.76 -14.79
C ALA A 184 8.98 -22.63 -13.81
N VAL A 185 8.26 -23.73 -13.59
CA VAL A 185 7.22 -23.88 -12.54
C VAL A 185 7.72 -24.72 -11.37
N TRP A 186 8.73 -25.58 -11.60
CA TRP A 186 9.50 -26.28 -10.58
C TRP A 186 10.97 -26.30 -10.99
N LYS A 187 11.85 -25.75 -10.16
CA LYS A 187 13.30 -25.71 -10.43
C LYS A 187 13.96 -26.91 -9.77
N ALA A 188 14.66 -27.71 -10.55
CA ALA A 188 15.49 -28.79 -10.02
C ALA A 188 16.61 -28.17 -9.17
N TRP A 189 16.92 -28.82 -8.06
CA TRP A 189 17.98 -28.38 -7.15
C TRP A 189 19.33 -28.32 -7.86
N ASP A 190 20.07 -27.27 -7.57
CA ASP A 190 21.48 -27.11 -7.96
C ASP A 190 22.34 -26.63 -6.77
N GLU A 191 23.64 -26.48 -6.98
CA GLU A 191 24.59 -26.13 -5.92
C GLU A 191 24.34 -24.73 -5.35
N ASP A 192 23.78 -23.81 -6.13
CA ASP A 192 23.45 -22.43 -5.69
C ASP A 192 22.28 -22.42 -4.69
N ASP A 193 21.40 -23.43 -4.74
CA ASP A 193 20.31 -23.58 -3.78
C ASP A 193 20.79 -24.05 -2.38
N GLY A 194 22.00 -24.59 -2.29
CA GLY A 194 22.60 -25.04 -1.03
C GLY A 194 21.73 -26.08 -0.33
N THR A 195 21.24 -25.73 0.87
CA THR A 195 20.37 -26.62 1.69
C THR A 195 18.86 -26.38 1.45
N VAL A 196 18.48 -25.47 0.55
CA VAL A 196 17.09 -25.11 0.31
C VAL A 196 16.50 -25.95 -0.82
N PHE A 197 15.74 -26.98 -0.46
CA PHE A 197 15.01 -27.82 -1.40
C PHE A 197 13.90 -28.59 -0.69
N TRP A 198 12.98 -29.13 -1.49
CA TRP A 198 11.95 -30.09 -1.08
C TRP A 198 12.07 -31.36 -1.93
N GLU A 199 11.94 -32.50 -1.27
CA GLU A 199 11.81 -33.78 -1.95
C GLU A 199 10.33 -34.08 -2.17
N THR A 200 9.90 -34.10 -3.43
CA THR A 200 8.50 -34.21 -3.81
C THR A 200 8.34 -35.21 -4.97
N SER A 201 7.10 -35.48 -5.39
CA SER A 201 6.81 -36.22 -6.61
C SER A 201 7.40 -35.59 -7.88
N LEU A 202 7.69 -34.30 -7.85
CA LEU A 202 8.33 -33.56 -8.94
C LEU A 202 9.86 -33.73 -8.97
N GLY A 203 10.44 -34.37 -7.95
CA GLY A 203 11.88 -34.49 -7.75
C GLY A 203 12.38 -33.52 -6.70
N LYS A 204 13.69 -33.59 -6.42
CA LYS A 204 14.40 -32.66 -5.50
C LYS A 204 14.50 -31.30 -6.16
N GLY A 205 13.97 -30.26 -5.48
CA GLY A 205 13.97 -28.89 -6.03
C GLY A 205 13.10 -27.94 -5.24
N ARG A 206 12.66 -26.86 -5.88
CA ARG A 206 11.84 -25.81 -5.32
C ARG A 206 10.87 -25.20 -6.34
N PRO A 207 9.82 -24.48 -5.90
CA PRO A 207 8.89 -23.81 -6.83
C PRO A 207 9.61 -22.72 -7.65
N GLY A 208 9.12 -22.49 -8.86
CA GLY A 208 9.37 -21.26 -9.58
C GLY A 208 8.52 -20.11 -8.98
N TRP A 209 8.96 -18.86 -9.12
CA TRP A 209 8.32 -17.71 -8.50
C TRP A 209 6.83 -17.53 -8.87
N HIS A 210 6.45 -17.83 -10.11
CA HIS A 210 5.10 -17.54 -10.60
C HIS A 210 4.05 -18.54 -10.12
N ILE A 211 4.43 -19.79 -9.77
CA ILE A 211 3.48 -20.81 -9.31
C ILE A 211 2.97 -20.53 -7.90
N GLU A 212 3.74 -19.78 -7.12
CA GLU A 212 3.42 -19.43 -5.73
C GLU A 212 2.08 -18.70 -5.62
N CYS A 213 1.97 -17.54 -6.29
CA CYS A 213 0.76 -16.74 -6.27
C CYS A 213 -0.45 -17.44 -6.89
N SER A 214 -0.24 -18.22 -7.95
CA SER A 214 -1.30 -19.06 -8.54
C SER A 214 -1.86 -20.05 -7.53
N ALA A 215 -0.99 -20.82 -6.85
CA ALA A 215 -1.42 -21.83 -5.89
C ALA A 215 -2.04 -21.22 -4.63
N MET A 216 -1.39 -20.20 -4.07
CA MET A 216 -1.85 -19.54 -2.84
C MET A 216 -3.16 -18.78 -3.02
N SER A 217 -3.29 -18.00 -4.09
CA SER A 217 -4.55 -17.25 -4.34
C SER A 217 -5.73 -18.21 -4.55
N MET A 218 -5.55 -19.25 -5.35
CA MET A 218 -6.62 -20.25 -5.58
C MET A 218 -7.00 -21.02 -4.32
N LYS A 219 -6.06 -21.31 -3.42
CA LYS A 219 -6.34 -21.98 -2.14
C LYS A 219 -7.28 -21.16 -1.27
N TYR A 220 -7.10 -19.85 -1.20
CA TYR A 220 -7.81 -18.99 -0.26
C TYR A 220 -9.02 -18.26 -0.85
N LEU A 221 -9.00 -17.98 -2.17
CA LEU A 221 -10.03 -17.22 -2.87
C LEU A 221 -10.82 -18.04 -3.88
N GLY A 222 -10.35 -19.26 -4.19
CA GLY A 222 -10.96 -20.13 -5.19
C GLY A 222 -10.34 -19.96 -6.58
N GLU A 223 -10.75 -20.84 -7.51
CA GLU A 223 -10.19 -20.89 -8.87
C GLU A 223 -10.47 -19.64 -9.71
N THR A 224 -11.47 -18.87 -9.34
CA THR A 224 -11.83 -17.56 -9.92
C THR A 224 -12.17 -16.59 -8.79
N PHE A 225 -11.54 -15.42 -8.79
CA PHE A 225 -11.79 -14.36 -7.79
C PHE A 225 -11.87 -12.97 -8.43
N ASP A 226 -12.18 -11.93 -7.61
CA ASP A 226 -12.59 -10.64 -8.15
C ASP A 226 -11.40 -9.79 -8.62
N LEU A 227 -10.41 -9.57 -7.74
CA LEU A 227 -9.36 -8.57 -7.93
C LEU A 227 -7.97 -9.17 -7.67
N HIS A 228 -7.05 -8.92 -8.60
CA HIS A 228 -5.62 -9.13 -8.40
C HIS A 228 -4.85 -7.85 -8.68
N THR A 229 -3.95 -7.47 -7.77
CA THR A 229 -3.21 -6.20 -7.83
C THR A 229 -1.71 -6.39 -7.68
N GLY A 230 -0.95 -5.41 -8.12
CA GLY A 230 0.50 -5.34 -7.96
C GLY A 230 1.09 -4.10 -8.63
N GLY A 231 2.41 -4.00 -8.66
CA GLY A 231 3.12 -3.01 -9.47
C GLY A 231 2.98 -3.28 -10.97
N VAL A 232 3.20 -2.29 -11.80
CA VAL A 232 3.14 -2.45 -13.26
C VAL A 232 4.21 -3.43 -13.78
N ASP A 233 5.31 -3.58 -13.07
CA ASP A 233 6.37 -4.57 -13.30
C ASP A 233 5.87 -6.01 -13.13
N ASN A 234 4.94 -6.25 -12.21
CA ASN A 234 4.32 -7.57 -12.05
C ASN A 234 3.46 -7.97 -13.25
N LYS A 235 2.99 -7.01 -14.06
CA LYS A 235 2.17 -7.30 -15.24
C LYS A 235 2.84 -8.30 -16.18
N PHE A 236 4.17 -8.18 -16.31
CA PHE A 236 5.00 -9.13 -17.02
C PHE A 236 6.37 -9.24 -16.31
N PRO A 237 6.88 -10.46 -16.09
CA PRO A 237 6.31 -11.76 -16.50
C PRO A 237 5.26 -12.32 -15.53
N HIS A 238 5.21 -11.86 -14.28
CA HIS A 238 4.60 -12.53 -13.14
C HIS A 238 3.11 -12.82 -13.34
N HIS A 239 2.27 -11.79 -13.48
CA HIS A 239 0.82 -11.95 -13.62
C HIS A 239 0.40 -12.62 -14.93
N GLU A 240 1.14 -12.40 -16.03
CA GLU A 240 0.89 -13.11 -17.28
C GLU A 240 1.09 -14.61 -17.10
N ASN A 241 2.16 -15.02 -16.37
CA ASN A 241 2.46 -16.42 -16.08
C ASN A 241 1.46 -17.03 -15.10
N GLU A 242 0.98 -16.27 -14.12
CA GLU A 242 -0.09 -16.73 -13.22
C GLU A 242 -1.39 -17.02 -13.97
N ILE A 243 -1.78 -16.13 -14.92
CA ILE A 243 -2.95 -16.40 -15.79
C ILE A 243 -2.76 -17.72 -16.54
N ALA A 244 -1.60 -17.89 -17.16
CA ALA A 244 -1.32 -19.08 -17.95
C ALA A 244 -1.40 -20.36 -17.11
N GLN A 245 -0.76 -20.37 -15.94
CA GLN A 245 -0.78 -21.50 -15.01
C GLN A 245 -2.18 -21.82 -14.50
N SER A 246 -2.87 -20.82 -14.00
CA SER A 246 -4.16 -21.00 -13.34
C SER A 246 -5.27 -21.36 -14.33
N GLU A 247 -5.34 -20.68 -15.49
CA GLU A 247 -6.36 -20.96 -16.49
C GLU A 247 -6.10 -22.27 -17.24
N ALA A 248 -4.83 -22.64 -17.48
CA ALA A 248 -4.49 -23.95 -18.05
C ALA A 248 -4.86 -25.09 -17.09
N ALA A 249 -4.60 -24.93 -15.80
CA ALA A 249 -4.91 -25.94 -14.80
C ALA A 249 -6.41 -26.11 -14.57
N THR A 250 -7.17 -25.02 -14.50
CA THR A 250 -8.58 -25.06 -14.13
C THR A 250 -9.56 -25.08 -15.30
N GLY A 251 -9.16 -24.52 -16.45
CA GLY A 251 -10.06 -24.27 -17.59
C GLY A 251 -11.03 -23.11 -17.35
N LYS A 252 -10.85 -22.31 -16.28
CA LYS A 252 -11.70 -21.21 -15.89
C LYS A 252 -10.92 -19.89 -15.97
N LYS A 253 -11.63 -18.77 -16.11
CA LYS A 253 -11.02 -17.45 -15.96
C LYS A 253 -10.46 -17.31 -14.54
N PHE A 254 -9.20 -16.92 -14.40
CA PHE A 254 -8.52 -16.83 -13.11
C PHE A 254 -8.98 -15.62 -12.29
N VAL A 255 -8.85 -14.41 -12.84
CA VAL A 255 -9.18 -13.17 -12.16
C VAL A 255 -10.12 -12.32 -13.01
N LYS A 256 -11.12 -11.69 -12.38
CA LYS A 256 -12.07 -10.82 -13.08
C LYS A 256 -11.44 -9.48 -13.45
N TYR A 257 -10.75 -8.82 -12.51
CA TYR A 257 -10.15 -7.50 -12.68
C TYR A 257 -8.69 -7.51 -12.27
N TRP A 258 -7.84 -7.06 -13.18
CA TRP A 258 -6.40 -6.87 -12.95
C TRP A 258 -6.10 -5.38 -12.79
N MET A 259 -5.48 -4.98 -11.70
CA MET A 259 -5.16 -3.58 -11.45
C MET A 259 -3.68 -3.42 -11.13
N HIS A 260 -3.04 -2.42 -11.74
CA HIS A 260 -1.59 -2.22 -11.60
C HIS A 260 -1.27 -0.78 -11.24
N CYS A 261 -0.40 -0.63 -10.24
CA CYS A 261 0.15 0.65 -9.82
C CYS A 261 1.41 1.00 -10.61
N GLU A 262 1.49 2.22 -11.13
CA GLU A 262 2.64 2.70 -11.90
C GLU A 262 3.84 3.01 -10.99
N HIS A 263 5.03 2.98 -11.58
CA HIS A 263 6.31 3.16 -10.89
C HIS A 263 6.44 4.50 -10.16
N LEU A 264 7.27 4.47 -9.11
CA LEU A 264 7.75 5.65 -8.43
C LEU A 264 9.17 5.99 -8.90
N LEU A 265 9.39 7.24 -9.30
CA LEU A 265 10.71 7.82 -9.51
C LEU A 265 11.18 8.53 -8.25
N VAL A 266 12.47 8.63 -8.06
CA VAL A 266 13.11 9.47 -7.03
C VAL A 266 13.97 10.50 -7.72
N ASN A 267 13.70 11.79 -7.50
CA ASN A 267 14.41 12.89 -8.16
C ASN A 267 14.46 12.73 -9.69
N GLY A 268 13.34 12.31 -10.30
CA GLY A 268 13.20 12.11 -11.74
C GLY A 268 13.90 10.89 -12.33
N LYS A 269 14.44 10.00 -11.48
CA LYS A 269 15.19 8.79 -11.90
C LYS A 269 14.57 7.53 -11.31
N LYS A 270 14.76 6.39 -11.99
CA LYS A 270 14.47 5.09 -11.40
C LYS A 270 15.30 4.90 -10.12
N MET A 271 14.71 4.19 -9.14
CA MET A 271 15.43 3.85 -7.92
C MET A 271 16.58 2.88 -8.23
N ALA A 272 17.77 3.24 -7.78
CA ALA A 272 18.95 2.40 -7.86
C ALA A 272 19.88 2.70 -6.68
N LYS A 273 20.40 1.66 -6.03
CA LYS A 273 21.37 1.81 -4.92
C LYS A 273 22.62 2.56 -5.39
N SER A 274 23.11 2.25 -6.60
CA SER A 274 24.29 2.91 -7.21
C SER A 274 24.08 4.40 -7.54
N ALA A 275 22.81 4.84 -7.70
CA ALA A 275 22.49 6.23 -8.01
C ALA A 275 22.14 7.07 -6.79
N GLY A 276 22.14 6.49 -5.57
CA GLY A 276 21.72 7.17 -4.35
C GLY A 276 20.25 7.58 -4.33
N THR A 277 19.43 6.95 -5.18
CA THR A 277 17.98 7.21 -5.31
C THR A 277 17.12 6.09 -4.68
N PHE A 278 17.76 5.17 -3.99
CA PHE A 278 17.09 4.06 -3.31
C PHE A 278 16.82 4.45 -1.85
N TYR A 279 15.55 4.50 -1.48
CA TYR A 279 15.12 4.74 -0.10
C TYR A 279 14.21 3.62 0.38
N THR A 280 14.53 3.06 1.53
CA THR A 280 13.57 2.31 2.35
C THR A 280 12.70 3.30 3.13
N LEU A 281 11.59 2.83 3.69
CA LEU A 281 10.79 3.68 4.59
C LEU A 281 11.59 4.10 5.83
N ARG A 282 12.43 3.19 6.35
CA ARG A 282 13.28 3.44 7.52
C ARG A 282 14.28 4.55 7.27
N ASP A 283 14.93 4.58 6.09
CA ASP A 283 15.83 5.67 5.71
C ASP A 283 15.15 7.06 5.74
N LEU A 284 13.85 7.11 5.44
CA LEU A 284 13.08 8.35 5.46
C LEU A 284 12.67 8.73 6.88
N ILE A 285 12.25 7.75 7.70
CA ILE A 285 11.92 7.97 9.12
C ILE A 285 13.17 8.41 9.89
N ASP A 286 14.32 7.79 9.65
CA ASP A 286 15.61 8.16 10.29
C ASP A 286 16.07 9.58 9.89
N LYS A 287 15.60 10.11 8.76
CA LYS A 287 15.78 11.52 8.37
C LYS A 287 14.77 12.46 9.04
N GLY A 288 13.90 11.95 9.90
CA GLY A 288 12.90 12.74 10.63
C GLY A 288 11.60 13.00 9.85
N LEU A 289 11.37 12.32 8.71
CA LEU A 289 10.16 12.51 7.92
C LEU A 289 8.96 11.77 8.55
N ASN A 290 7.81 12.45 8.60
CA ASN A 290 6.59 11.90 9.18
C ASN A 290 5.98 10.80 8.28
N PRO A 291 5.75 9.56 8.80
CA PRO A 291 5.15 8.47 8.03
C PRO A 291 3.77 8.79 7.43
N LYS A 292 2.93 9.58 8.12
CA LYS A 292 1.62 10.01 7.58
C LYS A 292 1.79 10.91 6.35
N ALA A 293 2.80 11.80 6.37
CA ALA A 293 3.12 12.65 5.23
C ALA A 293 3.70 11.84 4.07
N ILE A 294 4.54 10.84 4.36
CA ILE A 294 5.02 9.89 3.35
C ILE A 294 3.83 9.16 2.73
N ARG A 295 2.92 8.60 3.54
CA ARG A 295 1.69 7.98 3.05
C ARG A 295 0.91 8.92 2.14
N TYR A 296 0.67 10.15 2.57
CA TYR A 296 -0.06 11.15 1.78
C TYR A 296 0.59 11.36 0.39
N VAL A 297 1.91 11.54 0.33
CA VAL A 297 2.64 11.67 -0.94
C VAL A 297 2.44 10.43 -1.81
N LEU A 298 2.51 9.23 -1.24
CA LEU A 298 2.36 7.97 -1.97
C LEU A 298 0.95 7.77 -2.54
N ILE A 299 -0.10 8.20 -1.85
CA ILE A 299 -1.50 8.00 -2.29
C ILE A 299 -2.07 9.17 -3.09
N ASN A 300 -1.54 10.40 -2.93
CA ASN A 300 -2.13 11.61 -3.52
C ASN A 300 -1.76 11.81 -5.00
N SER A 301 -1.89 10.74 -5.77
CA SER A 301 -1.78 10.76 -7.23
C SER A 301 -2.64 9.65 -7.81
N GLN A 302 -2.98 9.74 -9.10
CA GLN A 302 -3.66 8.63 -9.76
C GLN A 302 -2.69 7.42 -9.82
N TYR A 303 -3.13 6.25 -9.32
CA TYR A 303 -2.26 5.07 -9.18
C TYR A 303 -1.65 4.58 -10.51
N ARG A 304 -2.31 4.84 -11.63
CA ARG A 304 -1.82 4.51 -12.98
C ARG A 304 -0.85 5.55 -13.55
N GLN A 305 -0.53 6.60 -12.80
CA GLN A 305 0.44 7.61 -13.19
C GLN A 305 1.74 7.43 -12.41
N GLN A 306 2.84 7.59 -13.10
CA GLN A 306 4.15 7.63 -12.48
C GLN A 306 4.26 8.86 -11.58
N ILE A 307 4.74 8.68 -10.36
CA ILE A 307 5.01 9.78 -9.44
C ILE A 307 6.52 10.02 -9.31
N ASN A 308 6.89 11.27 -9.09
CA ASN A 308 8.26 11.65 -8.76
C ASN A 308 8.35 12.01 -7.28
N PHE A 309 8.91 11.13 -6.48
CA PHE A 309 9.13 11.35 -5.06
C PHE A 309 10.35 12.27 -4.86
N VAL A 310 10.13 13.35 -4.14
CA VAL A 310 11.18 14.25 -3.65
C VAL A 310 10.96 14.53 -2.17
N ILE A 311 12.01 14.70 -1.39
CA ILE A 311 11.89 14.93 0.07
C ILE A 311 11.08 16.20 0.37
N ASP A 312 11.25 17.25 -0.41
CA ASP A 312 10.50 18.50 -0.24
C ASP A 312 8.98 18.31 -0.35
N SER A 313 8.51 17.37 -1.18
CA SER A 313 7.09 17.05 -1.27
C SER A 313 6.54 16.41 0.02
N VAL A 314 7.38 15.73 0.80
CA VAL A 314 6.99 15.20 2.12
C VAL A 314 6.83 16.34 3.12
N HIS A 315 7.74 17.32 3.14
CA HIS A 315 7.62 18.51 3.99
C HIS A 315 6.39 19.37 3.66
N ASP A 316 6.02 19.46 2.38
CA ASP A 316 4.78 20.15 1.99
C ASP A 316 3.54 19.34 2.41
N ALA A 317 3.61 18.02 2.32
CA ALA A 317 2.56 17.12 2.83
C ALA A 317 2.41 17.22 4.35
N GLU A 318 3.50 17.32 5.11
CA GLU A 318 3.48 17.57 6.56
C GLU A 318 2.68 18.83 6.89
N LYS A 319 2.99 19.96 6.23
CA LYS A 319 2.26 21.22 6.44
C LYS A 319 0.76 21.08 6.14
N ALA A 320 0.41 20.31 5.09
CA ALA A 320 -0.98 20.08 4.72
C ALA A 320 -1.71 19.25 5.77
N ILE A 321 -1.09 18.15 6.24
CA ILE A 321 -1.65 17.28 7.30
C ILE A 321 -1.77 18.03 8.62
N ASP A 322 -0.76 18.80 9.01
CA ASP A 322 -0.82 19.66 10.20
C ASP A 322 -1.95 20.68 10.09
N GLY A 323 -2.21 21.20 8.89
CA GLY A 323 -3.34 22.07 8.63
C GLY A 323 -4.68 21.39 8.91
N ILE A 324 -4.84 20.14 8.46
CA ILE A 324 -6.02 19.32 8.75
C ILE A 324 -6.12 19.03 10.25
N GLN A 325 -5.00 18.69 10.90
CA GLN A 325 -5.00 18.40 12.34
C GLN A 325 -5.42 19.61 13.17
N ARG A 326 -4.84 20.79 12.90
CA ARG A 326 -5.28 22.04 13.55
C ARG A 326 -6.76 22.33 13.33
N PHE A 327 -7.29 22.01 12.15
CA PHE A 327 -8.73 22.15 11.88
C PHE A 327 -9.55 21.17 12.73
N ILE A 328 -9.16 19.91 12.84
CA ILE A 328 -9.82 18.91 13.70
C ILE A 328 -9.84 19.40 15.15
N ASP A 329 -8.70 19.88 15.66
CA ASP A 329 -8.57 20.37 17.03
C ASP A 329 -9.45 21.62 17.26
N ARG A 330 -9.51 22.50 16.27
CA ARG A 330 -10.38 23.67 16.31
C ARG A 330 -11.87 23.30 16.38
N VAL A 331 -12.30 22.33 15.57
CA VAL A 331 -13.69 21.84 15.57
C VAL A 331 -14.04 21.18 16.89
N ARG A 332 -13.13 20.38 17.49
CA ARG A 332 -13.33 19.75 18.81
C ARG A 332 -13.60 20.73 19.93
N ASN A 333 -13.02 21.93 19.86
CA ASN A 333 -13.16 22.95 20.89
C ASN A 333 -14.47 23.74 20.81
N ILE A 334 -15.37 23.43 19.86
CA ILE A 334 -16.67 24.07 19.74
C ILE A 334 -17.66 23.38 20.67
N ASN A 335 -18.00 24.04 21.78
CA ASN A 335 -18.81 23.50 22.86
C ASN A 335 -20.22 24.11 22.97
N GLU A 336 -20.50 25.17 22.21
CA GLU A 336 -21.73 25.96 22.29
C GLU A 336 -22.23 26.35 20.89
N GLY A 337 -23.47 26.85 20.82
CA GLY A 337 -24.09 27.34 19.59
C GLY A 337 -24.95 26.30 18.88
N ASP A 338 -25.82 26.77 17.98
CA ASP A 338 -26.84 25.96 17.27
C ASP A 338 -26.58 25.84 15.76
N GLY A 339 -25.47 26.38 15.25
CA GLY A 339 -25.13 26.34 13.83
C GLY A 339 -24.75 24.95 13.37
N ASN A 340 -24.94 24.65 12.09
CA ASN A 340 -24.59 23.38 11.47
C ASN A 340 -23.77 23.55 10.20
N ALA A 341 -23.28 22.43 9.63
CA ALA A 341 -22.52 22.37 8.39
C ALA A 341 -23.08 21.28 7.44
N GLU A 342 -24.38 21.06 7.47
CA GLU A 342 -25.02 19.96 6.71
C GLU A 342 -24.77 20.07 5.19
N THR A 343 -24.82 21.27 4.65
CA THR A 343 -24.54 21.52 3.22
C THR A 343 -23.11 21.19 2.88
N GLU A 344 -22.16 21.68 3.67
CA GLU A 344 -20.73 21.45 3.48
C GLU A 344 -20.39 19.95 3.61
N ILE A 345 -20.98 19.25 4.57
CA ILE A 345 -20.83 17.79 4.77
C ILE A 345 -21.39 17.04 3.57
N SER A 346 -22.59 17.39 3.10
CA SER A 346 -23.20 16.76 1.91
C SER A 346 -22.36 16.97 0.66
N ASP A 347 -21.83 18.18 0.46
CA ASP A 347 -20.91 18.52 -0.63
C ASP A 347 -19.63 17.72 -0.57
N LEU A 348 -19.02 17.60 0.63
CA LEU A 348 -17.82 16.80 0.85
C LEU A 348 -18.06 15.35 0.46
N ILE A 349 -19.07 14.71 1.04
CA ILE A 349 -19.34 13.28 0.82
C ILE A 349 -19.64 13.02 -0.66
N THR A 350 -20.49 13.84 -1.29
CA THR A 350 -20.81 13.69 -2.71
C THR A 350 -19.59 13.85 -3.62
N SER A 351 -18.75 14.84 -3.36
CA SER A 351 -17.54 15.10 -4.13
C SER A 351 -16.48 14.03 -3.91
N PHE A 352 -16.31 13.59 -2.66
CA PHE A 352 -15.39 12.52 -2.29
C PHE A 352 -15.77 11.20 -2.96
N GLU A 353 -17.03 10.76 -2.79
CA GLU A 353 -17.53 9.52 -3.39
C GLU A 353 -17.47 9.58 -4.91
N GLY A 354 -17.84 10.72 -5.51
CA GLY A 354 -17.74 10.91 -6.97
C GLY A 354 -16.33 10.84 -7.52
N ALA A 355 -15.34 11.32 -6.75
CA ALA A 355 -13.93 11.22 -7.11
C ALA A 355 -13.43 9.77 -6.97
N MET A 356 -13.74 9.10 -5.87
CA MET A 356 -13.32 7.73 -5.60
C MET A 356 -14.00 6.71 -6.53
N ASP A 357 -15.27 6.88 -6.84
CA ASP A 357 -16.02 6.05 -7.81
C ASP A 357 -15.42 6.12 -9.22
N ASN A 358 -14.65 7.15 -9.53
CA ASN A 358 -13.98 7.29 -10.82
C ASN A 358 -12.51 6.82 -10.70
N ASP A 359 -12.32 5.51 -10.68
CA ASP A 359 -11.01 4.84 -10.72
C ASP A 359 -10.09 5.26 -9.57
N LEU A 360 -10.66 5.36 -8.35
CA LEU A 360 -9.95 5.74 -7.13
C LEU A 360 -9.22 7.10 -7.26
N GLY A 361 -9.95 8.12 -7.68
CA GLY A 361 -9.41 9.46 -7.94
C GLY A 361 -8.99 10.23 -6.68
N VAL A 362 -8.03 9.70 -5.89
CA VAL A 362 -7.55 10.26 -4.62
C VAL A 362 -7.21 11.75 -4.70
N PRO A 363 -6.54 12.27 -5.75
CA PRO A 363 -6.26 13.72 -5.82
C PRO A 363 -7.52 14.60 -5.81
N ASN A 364 -8.59 14.16 -6.45
CA ASN A 364 -9.86 14.90 -6.45
C ASN A 364 -10.61 14.71 -5.11
N ALA A 365 -10.47 13.54 -4.48
CA ALA A 365 -11.02 13.29 -3.16
C ALA A 365 -10.35 14.15 -2.08
N THR A 366 -9.02 14.28 -2.10
CA THR A 366 -8.27 15.16 -1.20
C THR A 366 -8.55 16.63 -1.48
N LYS A 367 -8.74 17.03 -2.75
CA LYS A 367 -9.19 18.39 -3.09
C LYS A 367 -10.53 18.70 -2.42
N ALA A 368 -11.52 17.80 -2.50
CA ALA A 368 -12.82 17.99 -1.85
C ALA A 368 -12.67 18.14 -0.33
N LEU A 369 -11.79 17.39 0.31
CA LEU A 369 -11.46 17.53 1.73
C LEU A 369 -10.92 18.93 2.07
N PHE A 370 -9.95 19.45 1.31
CA PHE A 370 -9.39 20.80 1.57
C PHE A 370 -10.40 21.92 1.32
N GLU A 371 -11.26 21.79 0.32
CA GLU A 371 -12.36 22.73 0.07
C GLU A 371 -13.37 22.72 1.23
N PHE A 372 -13.69 21.56 1.78
CA PHE A 372 -14.52 21.41 2.97
C PHE A 372 -13.89 22.08 4.19
N VAL A 373 -12.62 21.78 4.48
CA VAL A 373 -11.88 22.42 5.59
C VAL A 373 -11.94 23.95 5.50
N LYS A 374 -11.75 24.49 4.29
CA LYS A 374 -11.84 25.94 4.06
C LYS A 374 -13.24 26.51 4.34
N LYS A 375 -14.29 25.85 3.82
CA LYS A 375 -15.70 26.28 4.00
C LYS A 375 -16.10 26.27 5.49
N VAL A 376 -15.80 25.15 6.18
CA VAL A 376 -16.14 25.02 7.60
C VAL A 376 -15.34 25.97 8.48
N ASN A 377 -14.06 26.25 8.18
CA ASN A 377 -13.31 27.28 8.87
C ASN A 377 -14.01 28.66 8.75
N THR A 378 -14.59 28.97 7.60
CA THR A 378 -15.36 30.20 7.42
C THR A 378 -16.62 30.24 8.30
N LEU A 379 -17.31 29.10 8.46
CA LEU A 379 -18.45 29.01 9.38
C LEU A 379 -18.01 29.24 10.84
N ILE A 380 -16.86 28.67 11.24
CA ILE A 380 -16.31 28.85 12.58
C ILE A 380 -15.93 30.35 12.81
N ASP A 381 -15.23 30.96 11.84
CA ASP A 381 -14.83 32.36 11.92
C ASP A 381 -16.02 33.33 12.08
N ASN A 382 -17.17 32.97 11.50
CA ASN A 382 -18.41 33.73 11.56
C ASN A 382 -19.32 33.30 12.73
N SER A 383 -18.88 32.40 13.63
CA SER A 383 -19.68 31.84 14.73
C SER A 383 -20.97 31.17 14.25
N GLN A 384 -20.93 30.54 13.08
CA GLN A 384 -22.07 29.85 12.45
C GLN A 384 -22.02 28.32 12.61
N LEU A 385 -21.07 27.76 13.35
CA LEU A 385 -20.95 26.35 13.67
C LEU A 385 -21.14 26.16 15.19
N GLY A 386 -22.16 25.43 15.57
CA GLY A 386 -22.42 25.07 16.96
C GLY A 386 -21.95 23.65 17.30
N LYS A 387 -22.14 23.24 18.55
CA LYS A 387 -21.65 21.96 19.09
C LYS A 387 -22.07 20.75 18.25
N THR A 388 -23.37 20.59 17.97
CA THR A 388 -23.88 19.46 17.16
C THR A 388 -23.33 19.49 15.73
N GLY A 389 -23.20 20.68 15.15
CA GLY A 389 -22.57 20.85 13.83
C GLY A 389 -21.11 20.42 13.82
N ALA A 390 -20.35 20.73 14.89
CA ALA A 390 -18.97 20.31 15.06
C ALA A 390 -18.83 18.78 15.20
N GLU A 391 -19.69 18.14 15.98
CA GLU A 391 -19.75 16.68 16.10
C GLU A 391 -19.98 16.03 14.74
N ASN A 392 -20.94 16.52 13.94
CA ASN A 392 -21.22 16.03 12.59
C ASN A 392 -20.04 16.25 11.63
N VAL A 393 -19.32 17.36 11.74
CA VAL A 393 -18.08 17.62 10.98
C VAL A 393 -17.01 16.58 11.30
N LEU A 394 -16.78 16.29 12.58
CA LEU A 394 -15.81 15.27 13.00
C LEU A 394 -16.18 13.89 12.47
N ASP A 395 -17.45 13.53 12.51
CA ASP A 395 -17.92 12.24 12.00
C ASP A 395 -17.77 12.13 10.46
N ALA A 396 -18.02 13.22 9.73
CA ALA A 396 -17.76 13.26 8.29
C ALA A 396 -16.26 13.12 7.97
N LEU A 397 -15.39 13.75 8.75
CA LEU A 397 -13.94 13.59 8.61
C LEU A 397 -13.47 12.16 8.91
N LYS A 398 -13.95 11.54 9.99
CA LYS A 398 -13.67 10.13 10.31
C LYS A 398 -14.10 9.22 9.18
N LYS A 399 -15.28 9.47 8.58
CA LYS A 399 -15.79 8.71 7.44
C LYS A 399 -14.85 8.81 6.24
N VAL A 400 -14.39 10.00 5.89
CA VAL A 400 -13.43 10.22 4.80
C VAL A 400 -12.07 9.60 5.12
N ASP A 401 -11.60 9.73 6.37
CA ASP A 401 -10.31 9.20 6.78
C ASP A 401 -10.28 7.68 6.94
N SER A 402 -11.43 7.03 7.09
CA SER A 402 -11.49 5.56 7.01
C SER A 402 -10.93 5.05 5.69
N VAL A 403 -10.93 5.88 4.64
CA VAL A 403 -10.32 5.60 3.33
C VAL A 403 -8.90 6.16 3.23
N LEU A 404 -8.68 7.44 3.58
CA LEU A 404 -7.38 8.09 3.38
C LEU A 404 -6.32 7.65 4.40
N GLY A 405 -6.71 7.52 5.68
CA GLY A 405 -5.84 7.05 6.76
C GLY A 405 -4.69 8.03 7.09
N ILE A 406 -4.95 9.34 7.04
CA ILE A 406 -3.93 10.40 7.22
C ILE A 406 -4.22 11.33 8.42
N MET A 407 -5.40 11.24 9.01
CA MET A 407 -5.82 12.11 10.13
C MET A 407 -5.61 11.42 11.48
N ASP A 408 -5.61 12.19 12.55
CA ASP A 408 -5.55 11.68 13.91
C ASP A 408 -6.76 12.15 14.71
N PHE A 409 -7.57 11.19 15.13
CA PHE A 409 -8.73 11.44 15.98
C PHE A 409 -8.50 10.99 17.41
N THR A 410 -7.27 10.61 17.77
CA THR A 410 -6.94 10.27 19.16
C THR A 410 -7.12 11.51 20.03
N GLU A 411 -7.92 11.39 21.06
CA GLU A 411 -8.01 12.44 22.08
C GLU A 411 -6.73 12.38 22.89
N VAL A 412 -5.86 13.35 22.68
CA VAL A 412 -4.74 13.55 23.58
C VAL A 412 -5.31 14.31 24.79
N PHE A 413 -5.65 13.59 25.87
CA PHE A 413 -5.89 14.19 27.17
C PHE A 413 -4.55 14.73 27.65
N PHE A 414 -4.30 15.98 27.34
CA PHE A 414 -3.13 16.69 27.80
C PHE A 414 -3.53 17.48 29.06
N GLU A 415 -3.24 16.91 30.21
CA GLU A 415 -3.41 17.60 31.47
C GLU A 415 -2.15 18.42 31.80
N VAL A 416 -2.31 19.72 31.81
CA VAL A 416 -1.28 20.63 32.29
C VAL A 416 -1.30 20.57 33.81
N THR A 417 -0.16 20.23 34.42
CA THR A 417 -0.04 20.27 35.88
C THR A 417 -0.13 21.69 36.39
N ASP A 418 -0.48 21.87 37.67
CA ASP A 418 -0.53 23.21 38.30
C ASP A 418 0.80 23.98 38.16
N GLU A 419 1.93 23.30 38.19
CA GLU A 419 3.27 23.87 38.02
C GLU A 419 3.49 24.33 36.58
N GLN A 420 3.09 23.53 35.61
CA GLN A 420 3.18 23.85 34.18
C GLN A 420 2.23 25.02 33.84
N GLN A 421 1.01 25.03 34.39
CA GLN A 421 0.08 26.13 34.21
C GLN A 421 0.66 27.48 34.72
N LYS A 422 1.35 27.48 35.87
CA LYS A 422 2.05 28.68 36.36
C LYS A 422 3.14 29.16 35.38
N LEU A 423 3.92 28.24 34.80
CA LEU A 423 4.92 28.62 33.80
C LEU A 423 4.30 29.20 32.53
N ILE A 424 3.13 28.66 32.11
CA ILE A 424 2.35 29.22 30.98
C ILE A 424 1.87 30.62 31.28
N ASP A 425 1.32 30.85 32.48
CA ASP A 425 0.82 32.15 32.91
C ASP A 425 1.97 33.15 33.02
N GLU A 426 3.11 32.80 33.62
CA GLU A 426 4.30 33.63 33.68
C GLU A 426 4.84 33.98 32.28
N ARG A 427 4.85 33.02 31.35
CA ARG A 427 5.25 33.25 29.98
C ARG A 427 4.33 34.24 29.27
N ASN A 428 3.03 34.12 29.47
CA ASN A 428 2.03 35.03 28.87
C ASN A 428 2.17 36.46 29.46
N VAL A 429 2.43 36.57 30.74
CA VAL A 429 2.75 37.87 31.38
C VAL A 429 4.00 38.51 30.78
N ALA A 430 5.09 37.75 30.67
CA ALA A 430 6.34 38.23 30.07
C ALA A 430 6.13 38.69 28.62
N ARG A 431 5.38 37.91 27.82
CA ARG A 431 5.05 38.26 26.42
C ARG A 431 4.23 39.56 26.32
N ASN A 432 3.20 39.71 27.15
CA ASN A 432 2.37 40.91 27.18
C ASN A 432 3.17 42.15 27.61
N ALA A 433 4.17 41.96 28.48
CA ALA A 433 5.14 42.97 28.86
C ALA A 433 6.21 43.25 27.79
N LYS A 434 6.20 42.50 26.67
CA LYS A 434 7.23 42.50 25.60
C LYS A 434 8.63 42.08 26.05
N ASP A 435 8.72 41.35 27.16
CA ASP A 435 9.95 40.67 27.59
C ASP A 435 10.09 39.33 26.84
N PHE A 436 10.52 39.43 25.60
CA PHE A 436 10.61 38.26 24.70
C PHE A 436 11.67 37.29 25.17
N ALA A 437 12.77 37.76 25.80
CA ALA A 437 13.84 36.88 26.30
C ALA A 437 13.30 35.94 27.38
N LYS A 438 12.56 36.42 28.35
CA LYS A 438 11.93 35.62 29.40
C LYS A 438 10.80 34.75 28.86
N SER A 439 10.03 35.24 27.88
CA SER A 439 8.98 34.48 27.22
C SER A 439 9.54 33.25 26.48
N ASP A 440 10.68 33.41 25.78
CA ASP A 440 11.33 32.32 25.04
C ASP A 440 11.98 31.31 25.98
N GLU A 441 12.64 31.76 27.07
CA GLU A 441 13.19 30.89 28.12
C GLU A 441 12.11 29.96 28.71
N LEU A 442 10.95 30.52 29.06
CA LEU A 442 9.83 29.74 29.62
C LEU A 442 9.19 28.81 28.60
N ARG A 443 9.12 29.22 27.32
CA ARG A 443 8.69 28.35 26.24
C ARG A 443 9.62 27.14 26.05
N ASP A 444 10.94 27.37 26.06
CA ASP A 444 11.93 26.30 25.92
C ASP A 444 11.89 25.34 27.11
N LYS A 445 11.68 25.86 28.32
CA LYS A 445 11.50 25.03 29.51
C LYS A 445 10.26 24.16 29.41
N LEU A 446 9.13 24.71 29.01
CA LEU A 446 7.89 23.95 28.80
C LEU A 446 8.05 22.91 27.69
N LYS A 447 8.76 23.26 26.62
CA LYS A 447 9.07 22.32 25.53
C LYS A 447 9.93 21.15 26.01
N ALA A 448 10.92 21.40 26.86
CA ALA A 448 11.73 20.34 27.48
C ALA A 448 10.90 19.43 28.42
N GLU A 449 9.79 19.91 28.95
CA GLU A 449 8.81 19.16 29.74
C GLU A 449 7.70 18.51 28.86
N GLY A 450 7.84 18.54 27.53
CA GLY A 450 6.89 17.95 26.60
C GLY A 450 5.66 18.81 26.29
N ILE A 451 5.74 20.15 26.52
CA ILE A 451 4.65 21.09 26.26
C ILE A 451 5.02 22.08 25.15
N GLU A 452 4.30 22.06 24.07
CA GLU A 452 4.39 23.08 23.04
C GLU A 452 3.27 24.13 23.20
N LEU A 453 3.65 25.41 23.15
CA LEU A 453 2.69 26.53 23.22
C LEU A 453 2.39 27.09 21.84
N VAL A 454 1.11 27.19 21.52
CA VAL A 454 0.60 27.82 20.30
C VAL A 454 -0.08 29.14 20.67
N ASP A 455 0.41 30.22 20.09
CA ASP A 455 -0.20 31.54 20.26
C ASP A 455 -1.29 31.75 19.21
N ASN A 456 -2.51 32.00 19.64
CA ASN A 456 -3.65 32.19 18.78
C ASN A 456 -3.78 33.68 18.33
N PRO A 457 -4.44 33.95 17.18
CA PRO A 457 -4.66 35.29 16.67
C PRO A 457 -5.47 36.18 17.60
N ASP A 458 -6.30 35.61 18.49
CA ASP A 458 -7.10 36.30 19.49
C ASP A 458 -6.31 36.73 20.74
N GLY A 459 -5.01 36.42 20.78
CA GLY A 459 -4.11 36.74 21.89
C GLY A 459 -4.07 35.68 22.99
N THR A 460 -4.83 34.58 22.86
CA THR A 460 -4.77 33.46 23.79
C THR A 460 -3.59 32.54 23.47
N THR A 461 -3.17 31.70 24.43
CA THR A 461 -2.14 30.70 24.24
C THR A 461 -2.73 29.32 24.56
N THR A 462 -2.59 28.37 23.65
CA THR A 462 -3.00 26.98 23.85
C THR A 462 -1.77 26.11 24.10
N ALA A 463 -1.82 25.27 25.13
CA ALA A 463 -0.80 24.26 25.40
C ALA A 463 -1.19 22.94 24.72
N LYS A 464 -0.23 22.25 24.13
CA LYS A 464 -0.38 20.90 23.57
C LYS A 464 0.85 20.05 23.93
N ALA A 465 0.74 18.73 23.81
CA ALA A 465 1.89 17.84 23.90
C ALA A 465 2.91 18.17 22.80
N ALA A 466 4.21 18.24 23.15
CA ALA A 466 5.28 18.58 22.22
C ALA A 466 5.65 17.40 21.32
#